data_dafbe0358b276bad225533009c438786
#
_entry.id   dafbe0358b276bad225533009c438786
#
_cell.length_a   1.000
_cell.length_b   1.000
_cell.length_c   1.000
_cell.angle_alpha   90.00
_cell.angle_beta   90.00
_cell.angle_gamma   90.00
#
_symmetry.space_group_name_H-M   'P 1'
#
loop_
_entity.id
_entity.type
_entity.pdbx_description
1 polymer ?
#
loop_
_entity_poly.entity_id
_entity_poly.type
_entity_poly.pdbx_seq_one_letter_code
_entity_poly.pdbx_strand_id
1 'polypeptide(L)'
;MSGVVADTSALLAALFAEPQRDAVLVALSEADPALLSSCCLLEATIVAQSRLGPEGPAELERLLEAFNVEIAAFTADHSAMACDAWRRFGKGRHPAALNILDCCSYALAQASRQPLLAVGQDFARTDIELVELIG
;
A
#
# COMPACT_ATOMS: atom_id res chain seq x y z
N MET A 1 -10.29 -12.53 -12.02
CA MET A 1 -9.57 -12.21 -10.78
C MET A 1 -9.35 -10.72 -10.71
N SER A 2 -9.64 -10.14 -9.58
CA SER A 2 -9.49 -8.69 -9.41
C SER A 2 -8.09 -8.32 -9.00
N GLY A 3 -7.61 -7.19 -9.50
CA GLY A 3 -6.37 -6.61 -9.04
C GLY A 3 -6.53 -5.90 -7.71
N VAL A 4 -5.41 -5.61 -7.06
CA VAL A 4 -5.35 -4.80 -5.85
C VAL A 4 -4.18 -3.83 -5.93
N VAL A 5 -4.26 -2.75 -5.18
CA VAL A 5 -3.11 -1.90 -4.90
C VAL A 5 -2.70 -2.15 -3.45
N ALA A 6 -1.45 -2.53 -3.23
CA ALA A 6 -0.94 -2.72 -1.87
C ALA A 6 -0.44 -1.39 -1.32
N ASP A 7 -0.87 -1.06 -0.10
CA ASP A 7 -0.26 0.02 0.66
C ASP A 7 0.96 -0.52 1.41
N THR A 8 1.89 0.35 1.74
CA THR A 8 3.06 0.00 2.54
C THR A 8 2.67 -0.75 3.83
N SER A 9 1.58 -0.33 4.48
CA SER A 9 1.11 -0.95 5.73
C SER A 9 0.85 -2.45 5.59
N ALA A 10 0.29 -2.87 4.45
CA ALA A 10 0.02 -4.30 4.22
C ALA A 10 1.31 -5.09 4.03
N LEU A 11 2.23 -4.55 3.23
CA LEU A 11 3.51 -5.22 3.00
C LEU A 11 4.32 -5.34 4.29
N LEU A 12 4.35 -4.30 5.10
CA LEU A 12 5.07 -4.32 6.36
C LEU A 12 4.41 -5.27 7.38
N ALA A 13 3.09 -5.36 7.39
CA ALA A 13 2.39 -6.33 8.23
C ALA A 13 2.80 -7.76 7.88
N ALA A 14 2.95 -8.06 6.59
CA ALA A 14 3.41 -9.37 6.14
C ALA A 14 4.88 -9.59 6.49
N LEU A 15 5.73 -8.59 6.22
CA LEU A 15 7.16 -8.70 6.43
C LEU A 15 7.54 -8.84 7.90
N PHE A 16 6.84 -8.13 8.79
CA PHE A 16 7.13 -8.11 10.21
C PHE A 16 6.26 -9.08 11.02
N ALA A 17 5.55 -9.97 10.35
CA ALA A 17 4.71 -11.01 10.97
C ALA A 17 3.69 -10.43 11.97
N GLU A 18 3.04 -9.33 11.58
CA GLU A 18 1.96 -8.73 12.37
C GLU A 18 0.70 -9.61 12.32
N PRO A 19 -0.28 -9.37 13.21
CA PRO A 19 -1.49 -10.21 13.27
C PRO A 19 -2.24 -10.37 11.94
N GLN A 20 -2.20 -9.36 11.08
CA GLN A 20 -2.91 -9.39 9.79
C GLN A 20 -2.13 -10.10 8.67
N ARG A 21 -0.93 -10.60 8.95
CA ARG A 21 -0.04 -11.19 7.95
C ARG A 21 -0.72 -12.22 7.07
N ASP A 22 -1.37 -13.21 7.68
CA ASP A 22 -1.96 -14.31 6.91
C ASP A 22 -3.06 -13.81 5.97
N ALA A 23 -3.92 -12.90 6.44
CA ALA A 23 -4.97 -12.31 5.62
C ALA A 23 -4.38 -11.50 4.46
N VAL A 24 -3.30 -10.75 4.69
CA VAL A 24 -2.60 -10.01 3.65
C VAL A 24 -2.02 -10.95 2.60
N LEU A 25 -1.36 -12.02 3.02
CA LEU A 25 -0.77 -12.99 2.09
C LEU A 25 -1.84 -13.68 1.24
N VAL A 26 -2.99 -14.01 1.82
CA VAL A 26 -4.12 -14.56 1.06
C VAL A 26 -4.58 -13.55 0.00
N ALA A 27 -4.78 -12.29 0.38
CA ALA A 27 -5.22 -11.25 -0.55
C ALA A 27 -4.22 -11.05 -1.69
N LEU A 28 -2.91 -11.04 -1.39
CA LEU A 28 -1.88 -10.92 -2.42
C LEU A 28 -1.86 -12.13 -3.35
N SER A 29 -2.06 -13.34 -2.81
CA SER A 29 -2.05 -14.57 -3.62
C SER A 29 -3.21 -14.64 -4.60
N GLU A 30 -4.33 -14.00 -4.26
CA GLU A 30 -5.53 -13.98 -5.09
C GLU A 30 -5.57 -12.80 -6.07
N ALA A 31 -4.68 -11.84 -5.91
CA ALA A 31 -4.69 -10.63 -6.73
C ALA A 31 -4.04 -10.85 -8.10
N ASP A 32 -4.62 -10.20 -9.12
CA ASP A 32 -4.06 -10.20 -10.48
C ASP A 32 -4.52 -8.93 -11.21
N PRO A 33 -3.68 -7.92 -11.30
CA PRO A 33 -2.34 -7.80 -10.70
C PRO A 33 -2.38 -7.31 -9.25
N ALA A 34 -1.27 -7.48 -8.53
CA ALA A 34 -0.99 -6.74 -7.31
C ALA A 34 -0.03 -5.61 -7.66
N LEU A 35 -0.42 -4.37 -7.39
CA LEU A 35 0.36 -3.18 -7.75
C LEU A 35 0.88 -2.49 -6.50
N LEU A 36 2.06 -1.91 -6.59
CA LEU A 36 2.65 -1.08 -5.54
C LEU A 36 3.21 0.18 -6.17
N SER A 37 2.84 1.35 -5.66
CA SER A 37 3.42 2.62 -6.11
C SER A 37 4.92 2.64 -5.85
N SER A 38 5.70 3.16 -6.80
CA SER A 38 7.14 3.32 -6.62
C SER A 38 7.50 4.19 -5.41
N CYS A 39 6.66 5.14 -5.03
CA CYS A 39 6.83 5.92 -3.80
C CYS A 39 6.69 5.05 -2.56
N CYS A 40 5.72 4.14 -2.56
CA CYS A 40 5.50 3.24 -1.44
C CYS A 40 6.59 2.18 -1.35
N LEU A 41 7.15 1.77 -2.49
CA LEU A 41 8.33 0.90 -2.49
C LEU A 41 9.52 1.58 -1.79
N LEU A 42 9.74 2.85 -2.05
CA LEU A 42 10.78 3.61 -1.37
C LEU A 42 10.57 3.61 0.15
N GLU A 43 9.37 3.93 0.59
CA GLU A 43 9.04 3.92 2.01
C GLU A 43 9.24 2.53 2.63
N ALA A 44 8.68 1.50 1.99
CA ALA A 44 8.78 0.13 2.50
C ALA A 44 10.23 -0.33 2.61
N THR A 45 11.07 0.02 1.63
CA THR A 45 12.49 -0.32 1.64
C THR A 45 13.22 0.35 2.80
N ILE A 46 12.96 1.65 3.01
CA ILE A 46 13.57 2.39 4.11
C ILE A 46 13.16 1.80 5.46
N VAL A 47 11.87 1.53 5.64
CA VAL A 47 11.36 0.96 6.91
C VAL A 47 11.91 -0.45 7.14
N ALA A 48 11.94 -1.29 6.09
CA ALA A 48 12.50 -2.63 6.19
C ALA A 48 13.97 -2.59 6.64
N GLN A 49 14.76 -1.71 6.05
CA GLN A 49 16.16 -1.57 6.43
C GLN A 49 16.32 -1.01 7.85
N SER A 50 15.50 -0.05 8.23
CA SER A 50 15.56 0.54 9.56
C SER A 50 15.24 -0.47 10.67
N ARG A 51 14.30 -1.38 10.41
CA ARG A 51 13.84 -2.35 11.41
C ARG A 51 14.60 -3.67 11.37
N LEU A 52 15.03 -4.14 10.19
CA LEU A 52 15.66 -5.44 10.02
C LEU A 52 17.17 -5.35 9.71
N GLY A 53 17.70 -4.13 9.56
CA GLY A 53 19.10 -3.94 9.20
C GLY A 53 19.35 -4.14 7.71
N PRO A 54 20.62 -4.33 7.30
CA PRO A 54 20.98 -4.41 5.88
C PRO A 54 20.28 -5.53 5.09
N GLU A 55 19.77 -6.54 5.78
CA GLU A 55 19.03 -7.65 5.15
C GLU A 55 17.59 -7.27 4.79
N GLY A 56 17.06 -6.18 5.37
CA GLY A 56 15.66 -5.79 5.21
C GLY A 56 15.21 -5.61 3.77
N PRO A 57 15.94 -4.85 2.93
CA PRO A 57 15.56 -4.68 1.53
C PRO A 57 15.45 -5.98 0.75
N ALA A 58 16.36 -6.94 1.00
CA ALA A 58 16.33 -8.24 0.34
C ALA A 58 15.12 -9.07 0.80
N GLU A 59 14.76 -8.99 2.09
CA GLU A 59 13.56 -9.65 2.62
C GLU A 59 12.30 -9.10 1.93
N LEU A 60 12.22 -7.78 1.79
CA LEU A 60 11.10 -7.14 1.10
C LEU A 60 11.03 -7.58 -0.36
N GLU A 61 12.16 -7.59 -1.05
CA GLU A 61 12.24 -7.99 -2.46
C GLU A 61 11.75 -9.42 -2.65
N ARG A 62 12.13 -10.33 -1.76
CA ARG A 62 11.65 -11.72 -1.81
C ARG A 62 10.13 -11.81 -1.65
N LEU A 63 9.56 -11.00 -0.76
CA LEU A 63 8.11 -10.94 -0.59
C LEU A 63 7.42 -10.46 -1.87
N LEU A 64 7.93 -9.38 -2.47
CA LEU A 64 7.34 -8.81 -3.68
C LEU A 64 7.43 -9.81 -4.85
N GLU A 65 8.54 -10.50 -5.00
CA GLU A 65 8.72 -11.50 -6.05
C GLU A 65 7.81 -12.71 -5.84
N ALA A 66 7.68 -13.18 -4.59
CA ALA A 66 6.86 -14.35 -4.28
C ALA A 66 5.40 -14.15 -4.68
N PHE A 67 4.89 -12.93 -4.62
CA PHE A 67 3.50 -12.62 -4.95
C PHE A 67 3.35 -11.86 -6.27
N ASN A 68 4.41 -11.78 -7.06
CA ASN A 68 4.41 -11.09 -8.37
C ASN A 68 3.88 -9.67 -8.28
N VAL A 69 4.28 -8.94 -7.24
CA VAL A 69 3.86 -7.54 -7.08
C VAL A 69 4.56 -6.69 -8.13
N GLU A 70 3.77 -5.96 -8.91
CA GLU A 70 4.28 -5.08 -9.96
C GLU A 70 4.47 -3.67 -9.39
N ILE A 71 5.61 -3.06 -9.67
CA ILE A 71 5.88 -1.69 -9.25
C ILE A 71 5.33 -0.75 -10.32
N ALA A 72 4.41 0.11 -9.92
CA ALA A 72 3.81 1.12 -10.79
C ALA A 72 4.51 2.46 -10.59
N ALA A 73 4.95 3.07 -11.70
CA ALA A 73 5.59 4.38 -11.63
C ALA A 73 4.62 5.43 -11.07
N PHE A 74 5.12 6.26 -10.16
CA PHE A 74 4.38 7.41 -9.67
C PHE A 74 4.47 8.52 -10.71
N THR A 75 3.37 8.76 -11.40
CA THR A 75 3.32 9.68 -12.54
C THR A 75 2.89 11.10 -12.13
N ALA A 76 2.98 12.04 -13.09
CA ALA A 76 2.46 13.39 -12.87
C ALA A 76 0.95 13.36 -12.58
N ASP A 77 0.20 12.48 -13.26
CA ASP A 77 -1.23 12.31 -12.99
C ASP A 77 -1.47 11.78 -11.58
N HIS A 78 -0.67 10.82 -11.13
CA HIS A 78 -0.75 10.32 -9.76
C HIS A 78 -0.45 11.43 -8.74
N SER A 79 0.50 12.31 -9.06
CA SER A 79 0.81 13.45 -8.19
C SER A 79 -0.40 14.36 -8.02
N ALA A 80 -1.08 14.68 -9.12
CA ALA A 80 -2.29 15.51 -9.05
C ALA A 80 -3.40 14.84 -8.23
N MET A 81 -3.61 13.54 -8.42
CA MET A 81 -4.59 12.76 -7.65
C MET A 81 -4.22 12.70 -6.16
N ALA A 82 -2.93 12.54 -5.86
CA ALA A 82 -2.46 12.51 -4.47
C ALA A 82 -2.64 13.87 -3.78
N CYS A 83 -2.39 14.97 -4.49
CA CYS A 83 -2.66 16.32 -3.97
C CYS A 83 -4.14 16.49 -3.65
N ASP A 84 -5.02 16.03 -4.54
CA ASP A 84 -6.46 16.09 -4.30
C ASP A 84 -6.87 15.26 -3.10
N ALA A 85 -6.33 14.03 -2.98
CA ALA A 85 -6.58 13.17 -1.84
C ALA A 85 -6.16 13.84 -0.52
N TRP A 86 -5.01 14.51 -0.51
CA TRP A 86 -4.55 15.24 0.67
C TRP A 86 -5.48 16.40 1.03
N ARG A 87 -5.94 17.15 0.05
CA ARG A 87 -6.90 18.24 0.30
C ARG A 87 -8.19 17.75 0.93
N ARG A 88 -8.63 16.56 0.54
CA ARG A 88 -9.89 15.97 1.01
C ARG A 88 -9.73 15.20 2.31
N PHE A 89 -8.64 14.46 2.49
CA PHE A 89 -8.48 13.49 3.58
C PHE A 89 -7.18 13.62 4.36
N GLY A 90 -6.38 14.63 4.07
CA GLY A 90 -5.03 14.74 4.61
C GLY A 90 -4.95 15.06 6.10
N LYS A 91 -3.80 14.72 6.68
CA LYS A 91 -3.48 15.02 8.06
C LYS A 91 -3.59 16.52 8.32
N GLY A 92 -4.31 16.87 9.39
CA GLY A 92 -4.57 18.28 9.75
C GLY A 92 -5.79 18.87 9.05
N ARG A 93 -6.43 18.13 8.14
CA ARG A 93 -7.59 18.58 7.36
C ARG A 93 -8.82 17.70 7.53
N HIS A 94 -8.62 16.41 7.81
CA HIS A 94 -9.69 15.42 7.88
C HIS A 94 -9.34 14.34 8.90
N PRO A 95 -10.35 13.72 9.57
CA PRO A 95 -10.09 12.65 10.54
C PRO A 95 -9.34 11.44 9.99
N ALA A 96 -9.40 11.17 8.68
CA ALA A 96 -8.61 10.11 8.06
C ALA A 96 -7.11 10.36 8.22
N ALA A 97 -6.71 11.63 8.26
CA ALA A 97 -5.33 12.06 8.56
C ALA A 97 -4.29 11.40 7.64
N LEU A 98 -4.57 11.31 6.34
CA LEU A 98 -3.65 10.69 5.39
C LEU A 98 -2.33 11.47 5.34
N ASN A 99 -1.21 10.74 5.40
CA ASN A 99 0.10 11.31 5.14
C ASN A 99 0.43 11.26 3.63
N ILE A 100 1.61 11.77 3.26
CA ILE A 100 2.01 11.84 1.84
C ILE A 100 1.96 10.47 1.17
N LEU A 101 2.51 9.43 1.82
CA LEU A 101 2.60 8.10 1.22
C LEU A 101 1.22 7.44 1.13
N ASP A 102 0.35 7.68 2.11
CA ASP A 102 -1.05 7.25 2.04
C ASP A 102 -1.73 7.83 0.81
N CYS A 103 -1.48 9.11 0.53
CA CYS A 103 -2.03 9.77 -0.64
C CYS A 103 -1.49 9.16 -1.95
N CYS A 104 -0.24 8.68 -1.94
CA CYS A 104 0.32 7.98 -3.12
C CYS A 104 -0.37 6.65 -3.36
N SER A 105 -0.63 5.88 -2.30
CA SER A 105 -1.40 4.62 -2.41
C SER A 105 -2.82 4.88 -2.90
N TYR A 106 -3.49 5.88 -2.33
CA TYR A 106 -4.83 6.30 -2.74
C TYR A 106 -4.85 6.66 -4.24
N ALA A 107 -3.88 7.44 -4.69
CA ALA A 107 -3.80 7.88 -6.09
C ALA A 107 -3.66 6.70 -7.05
N LEU A 108 -2.82 5.72 -6.72
CA LEU A 108 -2.65 4.55 -7.57
C LEU A 108 -3.93 3.70 -7.59
N ALA A 109 -4.58 3.51 -6.44
CA ALA A 109 -5.83 2.77 -6.36
C ALA A 109 -6.91 3.44 -7.22
N GLN A 110 -7.02 4.76 -7.14
CA GLN A 110 -7.99 5.52 -7.93
C GLN A 110 -7.66 5.45 -9.43
N ALA A 111 -6.41 5.66 -9.81
CA ALA A 111 -5.99 5.66 -11.21
C ALA A 111 -6.14 4.29 -11.85
N SER A 112 -5.84 3.23 -11.13
CA SER A 112 -5.94 1.86 -11.65
C SER A 112 -7.33 1.25 -11.49
N ARG A 113 -8.22 1.92 -10.75
CA ARG A 113 -9.58 1.43 -10.42
C ARG A 113 -9.55 0.09 -9.71
N GLN A 114 -8.59 -0.09 -8.83
CA GLN A 114 -8.45 -1.30 -8.03
C GLN A 114 -8.66 -0.97 -6.55
N PRO A 115 -9.18 -1.91 -5.76
CA PRO A 115 -9.29 -1.72 -4.33
C PRO A 115 -7.90 -1.66 -3.68
N LEU A 116 -7.85 -1.00 -2.53
CA LEU A 116 -6.62 -0.83 -1.77
C LEU A 116 -6.52 -1.90 -0.68
N LEU A 117 -5.37 -2.57 -0.64
CA LEU A 117 -5.03 -3.52 0.41
C LEU A 117 -4.18 -2.79 1.44
N ALA A 118 -4.74 -2.52 2.60
CA ALA A 118 -4.09 -1.76 3.67
C ALA A 118 -4.42 -2.36 5.03
N VAL A 119 -3.54 -2.14 5.99
CA VAL A 119 -3.72 -2.52 7.39
C VAL A 119 -3.83 -1.23 8.20
N GLY A 120 -4.79 -1.18 9.14
CA GLY A 120 -5.08 -0.01 9.93
C GLY A 120 -6.37 0.67 9.51
N GLN A 121 -6.68 1.81 10.13
CA GLN A 121 -7.98 2.46 9.98
C GLN A 121 -7.93 3.75 9.14
N ASP A 122 -6.75 4.16 8.67
CA ASP A 122 -6.60 5.45 8.01
C ASP A 122 -7.48 5.60 6.77
N PHE A 123 -7.49 4.58 5.91
CA PHE A 123 -8.26 4.61 4.68
C PHE A 123 -9.75 4.32 4.87
N ALA A 124 -10.15 3.76 6.01
CA ALA A 124 -11.55 3.43 6.27
C ALA A 124 -12.45 4.67 6.30
N ARG A 125 -11.86 5.84 6.54
CA ARG A 125 -12.58 7.12 6.61
C ARG A 125 -12.55 7.89 5.28
N THR A 126 -12.03 7.26 4.23
CA THR A 126 -11.99 7.84 2.89
C THR A 126 -13.05 7.16 2.01
N ASP A 127 -13.12 7.56 0.75
CA ASP A 127 -14.03 6.97 -0.23
C ASP A 127 -13.40 5.85 -1.06
N ILE A 128 -12.12 5.49 -0.78
CA ILE A 128 -11.46 4.44 -1.54
C ILE A 128 -12.01 3.05 -1.16
N GLU A 129 -12.23 2.20 -2.16
CA GLU A 129 -12.62 0.83 -1.91
C GLU A 129 -11.46 0.07 -1.26
N LEU A 130 -11.75 -0.66 -0.21
CA LEU A 130 -10.75 -1.44 0.52
C LEU A 130 -10.98 -2.93 0.32
N VAL A 131 -9.88 -3.68 0.26
CA VAL A 131 -9.93 -5.14 0.31
C VAL A 131 -10.29 -5.54 1.73
N GLU A 132 -11.32 -6.37 1.88
CA GLU A 132 -11.70 -6.90 3.19
C GLU A 132 -10.70 -7.98 3.62
N LEU A 133 -10.08 -7.78 4.77
CA LEU A 133 -9.16 -8.76 5.34
C LEU A 133 -9.92 -9.70 6.26
N ILE A 134 -9.95 -10.98 5.87
CA ILE A 134 -10.67 -12.04 6.60
C ILE A 134 -9.65 -12.98 7.24
N GLY A 135 -9.79 -13.17 8.54
CA GLY A 135 -8.89 -14.11 9.21
C GLY A 135 -8.61 -13.83 10.65
#